data_9ece7f932ad69252bc5c7c31e5bca314
#
_entry.id   9ece7f932ad69252bc5c7c31e5bca314
#
_cell.length_a   1.000
_cell.length_b   1.000
_cell.length_c   1.000
_cell.angle_alpha   90.00
_cell.angle_beta   90.00
_cell.angle_gamma   90.00
#
_symmetry.space_group_name_H-M   'P 1'
#
loop_
_entity.id
_entity.type
_entity.pdbx_description
1 polymer ?
#
loop_
_entity_poly.entity_id
_entity_poly.type
_entity_poly.pdbx_seq_one_letter_code
_entity_poly.pdbx_strand_id
1 'polypeptide(L)'
;MENIAPVLHTISTGGYDHIFSRLYRESTLPHHRERYCRLLETFAKTFPQAKTPRLFSAPGRTEISGNHTDHQRGCVVAASINLDMIAAAAPNDCNLVRIQSEGFPYQEIDLNDLSVRSDEINTTPALIRGTAATFHEMGYRIGGIDLCVSSEVLGGSGLSSSAAFEILIGTVFSYLYNDGSLDPVLLAQIGQIAENKFFGKPSGLLDQMACSVGGFVSIDFYDPAHPRVEKTDFSFSSCGYTMYIVDVKGDHSDLTEEYAAVPAEMKAIAGFFGKEYLRQVPMEQFYQNIPALREAACDRAVLRAHHFFTENLRAQEVSQALKEQDMAHFLRLFQQSGRSSYMFLQNIYPSFTPLSQPASVALMAAEHLLNGHGACRIHGGGFGGTIQVFVPDQMAASFAEQMEQITGKGSCHLLSIRPCGGIELTAENK
;
A
#
# COMPACT_ATOMS: atom_id res chain seq x y z
N MET A 1 28.09 -5.85 19.28
CA MET A 1 27.11 -5.22 20.19
C MET A 1 27.47 -3.76 20.51
N GLU A 2 28.75 -3.38 20.45
CA GLU A 2 29.20 -1.99 20.72
C GLU A 2 28.60 -0.99 19.71
N ASN A 3 28.42 -1.40 18.45
CA ASN A 3 27.91 -0.56 17.36
C ASN A 3 26.42 -0.17 17.49
N ILE A 4 25.64 -0.88 18.28
CA ILE A 4 24.21 -0.56 18.49
C ILE A 4 23.92 0.06 19.87
N ALA A 5 24.88 -0.01 20.82
CA ALA A 5 24.67 0.44 22.19
C ALA A 5 24.17 1.91 22.32
N PRO A 6 24.67 2.88 21.52
CA PRO A 6 24.17 4.24 21.59
C PRO A 6 22.68 4.34 21.15
N VAL A 7 22.29 3.61 20.10
CA VAL A 7 20.92 3.64 19.57
C VAL A 7 19.95 2.96 20.54
N LEU A 8 20.34 1.79 21.11
CA LEU A 8 19.56 1.10 22.14
C LEU A 8 19.35 1.98 23.39
N HIS A 9 20.41 2.67 23.84
CA HIS A 9 20.28 3.60 24.95
C HIS A 9 19.29 4.72 24.64
N THR A 10 19.36 5.30 23.45
CA THR A 10 18.44 6.37 23.03
C THR A 10 16.97 5.88 22.97
N ILE A 11 16.72 4.65 22.49
CA ILE A 11 15.36 4.06 22.51
C ILE A 11 14.89 3.88 23.96
N SER A 12 15.72 3.30 24.82
CA SER A 12 15.36 3.01 26.22
C SER A 12 15.11 4.26 27.06
N THR A 13 15.73 5.38 26.72
CA THR A 13 15.55 6.68 27.38
C THR A 13 14.48 7.56 26.73
N GLY A 14 13.74 7.05 25.75
CA GLY A 14 12.64 7.75 25.10
C GLY A 14 13.07 8.81 24.07
N GLY A 15 14.34 8.80 23.62
CA GLY A 15 14.82 9.77 22.63
C GLY A 15 14.16 9.69 21.25
N TYR A 16 13.42 8.60 20.97
CA TYR A 16 12.62 8.44 19.74
C TYR A 16 11.11 8.59 19.97
N ASP A 17 10.63 8.86 21.18
CA ASP A 17 9.20 8.84 21.50
C ASP A 17 8.40 9.88 20.71
N HIS A 18 9.00 11.05 20.45
CA HIS A 18 8.37 12.09 19.63
C HIS A 18 8.04 11.61 18.21
N ILE A 19 8.91 10.77 17.60
CA ILE A 19 8.67 10.24 16.28
C ILE A 19 7.76 8.99 16.34
N PHE A 20 7.94 8.12 17.32
CA PHE A 20 7.06 6.97 17.52
C PHE A 20 5.60 7.37 17.71
N SER A 21 5.32 8.44 18.48
CA SER A 21 3.96 8.97 18.67
C SER A 21 3.33 9.53 17.38
N ARG A 22 4.14 9.90 16.39
CA ARG A 22 3.66 10.31 15.06
C ARG A 22 3.39 9.12 14.13
N LEU A 23 4.11 8.01 14.32
CA LEU A 23 4.00 6.83 13.45
C LEU A 23 2.96 5.84 13.93
N TYR A 24 2.83 5.70 15.25
CA TYR A 24 2.10 4.62 15.88
C TYR A 24 1.10 5.15 16.90
N ARG A 25 0.14 4.30 17.25
CA ARG A 25 -0.82 4.63 18.32
C ARG A 25 -0.11 4.60 19.68
N GLU A 26 -0.48 5.51 20.57
CA GLU A 26 0.14 5.63 21.88
C GLU A 26 0.10 4.31 22.67
N SER A 27 -1.00 3.57 22.62
CA SER A 27 -1.15 2.28 23.28
C SER A 27 -0.20 1.19 22.77
N THR A 28 0.42 1.35 21.60
CA THR A 28 1.32 0.38 20.96
C THR A 28 2.80 0.77 21.07
N LEU A 29 3.13 1.93 21.63
CA LEU A 29 4.52 2.42 21.73
C LEU A 29 5.47 1.43 22.42
N PRO A 30 5.11 0.75 23.54
CA PRO A 30 5.97 -0.26 24.15
C PRO A 30 6.35 -1.39 23.20
N HIS A 31 5.38 -1.88 22.42
CA HIS A 31 5.58 -2.91 21.41
C HIS A 31 6.58 -2.46 20.33
N HIS A 32 6.43 -1.23 19.82
CA HIS A 32 7.34 -0.73 18.77
C HIS A 32 8.75 -0.48 19.31
N ARG A 33 8.93 0.03 20.53
CA ARG A 33 10.26 0.11 21.15
C ARG A 33 10.95 -1.26 21.21
N GLU A 34 10.24 -2.28 21.67
CA GLU A 34 10.76 -3.65 21.71
C GLU A 34 11.10 -4.18 20.31
N ARG A 35 10.24 -3.91 19.32
CA ARG A 35 10.45 -4.30 17.93
C ARG A 35 11.73 -3.69 17.34
N TYR A 36 11.98 -2.39 17.56
CA TYR A 36 13.23 -1.74 17.15
C TYR A 36 14.45 -2.26 17.90
N CYS A 37 14.33 -2.58 19.19
CA CYS A 37 15.42 -3.20 19.95
C CYS A 37 15.78 -4.57 19.38
N ARG A 38 14.82 -5.44 19.11
CA ARG A 38 15.05 -6.76 18.48
C ARG A 38 15.69 -6.62 17.09
N LEU A 39 15.26 -5.64 16.29
CA LEU A 39 15.87 -5.36 15.00
C LEU A 39 17.36 -4.99 15.13
N LEU A 40 17.71 -4.13 16.08
CA LEU A 40 19.10 -3.74 16.35
C LEU A 40 19.95 -4.92 16.85
N GLU A 41 19.41 -5.77 17.72
CA GLU A 41 20.09 -6.98 18.19
C GLU A 41 20.38 -7.94 17.02
N THR A 42 19.40 -8.11 16.12
CA THR A 42 19.57 -8.89 14.89
C THR A 42 20.65 -8.27 14.00
N PHE A 43 20.66 -6.94 13.84
CA PHE A 43 21.66 -6.23 13.06
C PHE A 43 23.07 -6.45 13.62
N ALA A 44 23.27 -6.29 14.94
CA ALA A 44 24.57 -6.48 15.57
C ALA A 44 25.08 -7.93 15.47
N LYS A 45 24.16 -8.91 15.51
CA LYS A 45 24.50 -10.32 15.37
C LYS A 45 24.89 -10.66 13.91
N THR A 46 24.16 -10.11 12.95
CA THR A 46 24.40 -10.39 11.51
C THR A 46 25.62 -9.63 10.99
N PHE A 47 25.80 -8.38 11.42
CA PHE A 47 26.84 -7.47 10.94
C PHE A 47 27.69 -6.93 12.10
N PRO A 48 28.49 -7.78 12.79
CA PRO A 48 29.21 -7.39 14.00
C PRO A 48 30.28 -6.32 13.78
N GLN A 49 30.77 -6.17 12.54
CA GLN A 49 31.78 -5.17 12.16
C GLN A 49 31.20 -3.94 11.45
N ALA A 50 29.87 -3.86 11.29
CA ALA A 50 29.24 -2.73 10.63
C ALA A 50 29.35 -1.45 11.48
N LYS A 51 29.28 -0.30 10.81
CA LYS A 51 29.13 1.01 11.44
C LYS A 51 27.83 1.07 12.26
N THR A 52 27.68 2.05 13.14
CA THR A 52 26.44 2.28 13.88
C THR A 52 25.26 2.45 12.90
N PRO A 53 24.22 1.63 13.02
CA PRO A 53 23.10 1.71 12.09
C PRO A 53 22.21 2.93 12.34
N ARG A 54 21.62 3.43 11.30
CA ARG A 54 20.50 4.37 11.31
C ARG A 54 19.19 3.59 11.22
N LEU A 55 18.10 4.15 11.74
CA LEU A 55 16.77 3.50 11.76
C LEU A 55 15.85 4.12 10.72
N PHE A 56 15.10 3.28 10.03
CA PHE A 56 14.19 3.67 8.97
C PHE A 56 12.84 2.99 9.14
N SER A 57 11.80 3.61 8.56
CA SER A 57 10.47 3.03 8.51
C SER A 57 9.74 3.47 7.24
N ALA A 58 9.08 2.53 6.57
CA ALA A 58 8.19 2.80 5.45
C ALA A 58 6.85 2.09 5.68
N PRO A 59 5.71 2.82 5.58
CA PRO A 59 4.39 2.26 5.83
C PRO A 59 3.90 1.37 4.71
N GLY A 60 2.97 0.46 5.03
CA GLY A 60 2.02 -0.05 4.07
C GLY A 60 0.97 1.00 3.73
N ARG A 61 0.04 0.64 2.84
CA ARG A 61 -1.05 1.52 2.42
C ARG A 61 -2.41 0.83 2.48
N THR A 62 -3.44 1.63 2.56
CA THR A 62 -4.82 1.20 2.33
C THR A 62 -5.46 2.01 1.21
N GLU A 63 -6.24 1.36 0.36
CA GLU A 63 -7.03 2.03 -0.67
C GLU A 63 -8.34 2.55 -0.06
N ILE A 64 -8.69 3.79 -0.33
CA ILE A 64 -9.89 4.43 0.20
C ILE A 64 -10.99 4.51 -0.87
N SER A 65 -10.65 4.91 -2.10
CA SER A 65 -11.57 5.00 -3.25
C SER A 65 -10.81 5.00 -4.56
N GLY A 66 -11.48 4.72 -5.66
CA GLY A 66 -10.85 4.63 -6.98
C GLY A 66 -10.44 3.20 -7.35
N ASN A 67 -11.15 2.20 -6.82
CA ASN A 67 -10.84 0.80 -7.05
C ASN A 67 -10.70 0.47 -8.54
N HIS A 68 -9.52 0.02 -8.96
CA HIS A 68 -9.20 -0.31 -10.36
C HIS A 68 -9.39 0.82 -11.38
N THR A 69 -9.24 2.09 -10.97
CA THR A 69 -9.31 3.21 -11.91
C THR A 69 -7.93 3.65 -12.42
N ASP A 70 -6.87 3.40 -11.68
CA ASP A 70 -5.49 3.84 -11.94
C ASP A 70 -4.96 3.35 -13.29
N HIS A 71 -5.15 2.07 -13.63
CA HIS A 71 -4.72 1.49 -14.92
C HIS A 71 -5.53 2.00 -16.14
N GLN A 72 -6.60 2.78 -15.90
CA GLN A 72 -7.39 3.50 -16.91
C GLN A 72 -7.18 5.02 -16.84
N ARG A 73 -6.09 5.47 -16.20
CA ARG A 73 -5.74 6.88 -15.97
C ARG A 73 -6.77 7.64 -15.13
N GLY A 74 -7.42 6.96 -14.20
CA GLY A 74 -8.43 7.53 -13.30
C GLY A 74 -7.84 8.18 -12.05
N CYS A 75 -8.77 8.64 -11.20
CA CYS A 75 -8.47 9.21 -9.89
C CYS A 75 -8.60 8.13 -8.81
N VAL A 76 -7.73 8.21 -7.81
CA VAL A 76 -7.75 7.33 -6.64
C VAL A 76 -7.54 8.12 -5.36
N VAL A 77 -8.01 7.58 -4.25
CA VAL A 77 -7.67 8.05 -2.91
C VAL A 77 -7.12 6.88 -2.11
N ALA A 78 -5.93 7.04 -1.57
CA ALA A 78 -5.27 6.05 -0.73
C ALA A 78 -4.71 6.69 0.54
N ALA A 79 -4.27 5.89 1.50
CA ALA A 79 -3.65 6.40 2.70
C ALA A 79 -2.55 5.48 3.21
N SER A 80 -1.51 6.08 3.80
CA SER A 80 -0.50 5.33 4.56
C SER A 80 -1.07 4.86 5.89
N ILE A 81 -0.62 3.71 6.35
CA ILE A 81 -1.10 3.09 7.59
C ILE A 81 0.02 2.91 8.62
N ASN A 82 -0.38 2.66 9.87
CA ASN A 82 0.53 2.41 10.99
C ASN A 82 1.31 1.08 10.89
N LEU A 83 0.85 0.12 10.09
CA LEU A 83 1.60 -1.10 9.82
C LEU A 83 2.72 -0.79 8.82
N ASP A 84 3.96 -1.09 9.20
CA ASP A 84 5.13 -0.69 8.45
C ASP A 84 6.19 -1.78 8.32
N MET A 85 7.15 -1.51 7.47
CA MET A 85 8.45 -2.16 7.46
C MET A 85 9.47 -1.25 8.10
N ILE A 86 10.26 -1.79 9.03
CA ILE A 86 11.35 -1.07 9.70
C ILE A 86 12.70 -1.63 9.31
N ALA A 87 13.71 -0.76 9.25
CA ALA A 87 15.07 -1.16 8.94
C ALA A 87 16.09 -0.57 9.90
N ALA A 88 17.13 -1.36 10.19
CA ALA A 88 18.39 -0.90 10.71
C ALA A 88 19.42 -1.01 9.59
N ALA A 89 20.02 0.11 9.17
CA ALA A 89 20.91 0.16 8.01
C ALA A 89 22.16 0.98 8.29
N ALA A 90 23.30 0.48 7.81
CA ALA A 90 24.59 1.19 7.86
C ALA A 90 25.31 1.08 6.49
N PRO A 91 26.04 2.13 6.07
CA PRO A 91 26.86 2.04 4.86
C PRO A 91 28.02 1.08 5.07
N ASN A 92 28.34 0.29 4.04
CA ASN A 92 29.54 -0.51 3.99
C ASN A 92 30.42 -0.13 2.78
N ASP A 93 31.68 -0.59 2.79
CA ASP A 93 32.65 -0.23 1.76
C ASP A 93 32.82 -1.36 0.69
N CYS A 94 31.90 -2.36 0.68
CA CYS A 94 32.00 -3.53 -0.19
C CYS A 94 31.24 -3.39 -1.53
N ASN A 95 30.53 -2.29 -1.75
CA ASN A 95 29.61 -2.07 -2.88
C ASN A 95 28.55 -3.19 -3.05
N LEU A 96 28.13 -3.78 -1.92
CA LEU A 96 27.12 -4.83 -1.83
C LEU A 96 25.96 -4.33 -0.96
N VAL A 97 24.72 -4.64 -1.32
CA VAL A 97 23.62 -4.61 -0.36
C VAL A 97 23.52 -5.99 0.29
N ARG A 98 23.83 -6.05 1.58
CA ARG A 98 23.75 -7.27 2.39
C ARG A 98 22.51 -7.16 3.27
N ILE A 99 21.56 -8.07 3.09
CA ILE A 99 20.25 -7.97 3.75
C ILE A 99 19.90 -9.23 4.53
N GLN A 100 19.44 -9.03 5.76
CA GLN A 100 18.73 -10.01 6.56
C GLN A 100 17.31 -9.51 6.86
N SER A 101 16.33 -10.07 6.17
CA SER A 101 14.91 -9.85 6.50
C SER A 101 14.41 -10.91 7.46
N GLU A 102 13.57 -10.51 8.41
CA GLU A 102 12.93 -11.44 9.35
C GLU A 102 12.12 -12.50 8.61
N GLY A 103 12.38 -13.78 8.89
CA GLY A 103 11.70 -14.90 8.24
C GLY A 103 12.24 -15.29 6.86
N PHE A 104 13.26 -14.60 6.34
CA PHE A 104 13.85 -14.87 5.03
C PHE A 104 15.35 -15.19 5.14
N PRO A 105 15.92 -15.91 4.17
CA PRO A 105 17.36 -16.17 4.12
C PRO A 105 18.15 -14.87 3.93
N TYR A 106 19.38 -14.87 4.45
CA TYR A 106 20.37 -13.82 4.18
C TYR A 106 20.69 -13.74 2.68
N GLN A 107 20.80 -12.51 2.14
CA GLN A 107 21.09 -12.27 0.72
C GLN A 107 22.13 -11.16 0.54
N GLU A 108 22.87 -11.25 -0.59
CA GLU A 108 23.82 -10.24 -1.03
C GLU A 108 23.52 -9.84 -2.47
N ILE A 109 23.46 -8.55 -2.73
CA ILE A 109 23.20 -7.97 -4.04
C ILE A 109 24.41 -7.13 -4.44
N ASP A 110 25.08 -7.53 -5.52
CA ASP A 110 26.22 -6.80 -6.06
C ASP A 110 25.74 -5.57 -6.85
N LEU A 111 26.18 -4.39 -6.42
CA LEU A 111 25.87 -3.10 -7.05
C LEU A 111 26.78 -2.77 -8.24
N ASN A 112 27.81 -3.61 -8.52
CA ASN A 112 28.60 -3.48 -9.76
C ASN A 112 27.84 -4.01 -10.98
N ASP A 113 26.84 -4.87 -10.78
CA ASP A 113 25.94 -5.36 -11.82
C ASP A 113 24.50 -4.93 -11.52
N LEU A 114 24.04 -3.89 -12.18
CA LEU A 114 22.71 -3.31 -12.08
C LEU A 114 21.78 -3.75 -13.23
N SER A 115 22.15 -4.78 -13.98
CA SER A 115 21.33 -5.31 -15.08
C SER A 115 20.11 -6.09 -14.56
N VAL A 116 19.04 -6.14 -15.37
CA VAL A 116 17.89 -7.01 -15.09
C VAL A 116 18.32 -8.47 -15.16
N ARG A 117 18.00 -9.26 -14.14
CA ARG A 117 18.36 -10.68 -14.06
C ARG A 117 17.11 -11.55 -14.09
N SER A 118 17.06 -12.48 -15.03
CA SER A 118 15.91 -13.38 -15.19
C SER A 118 15.71 -14.36 -14.02
N ASP A 119 16.80 -14.72 -13.34
CA ASP A 119 16.82 -15.57 -12.16
C ASP A 119 16.36 -14.86 -10.87
N GLU A 120 16.27 -13.51 -10.90
CA GLU A 120 15.78 -12.70 -9.79
C GLU A 120 14.30 -12.29 -9.91
N ILE A 121 13.62 -12.58 -11.03
CA ILE A 121 12.20 -12.23 -11.22
C ILE A 121 11.35 -12.79 -10.06
N ASN A 122 10.44 -11.96 -9.53
CA ASN A 122 9.62 -12.24 -8.35
C ASN A 122 10.41 -12.47 -7.04
N THR A 123 11.60 -11.90 -6.92
CA THR A 123 12.44 -12.02 -5.72
C THR A 123 12.79 -10.66 -5.11
N THR A 124 13.12 -10.65 -3.81
CA THR A 124 13.60 -9.46 -3.09
C THR A 124 14.86 -8.83 -3.73
N PRO A 125 15.87 -9.59 -4.19
CA PRO A 125 17.02 -9.04 -4.92
C PRO A 125 16.65 -8.18 -6.11
N ALA A 126 15.63 -8.55 -6.89
CA ALA A 126 15.18 -7.77 -8.04
C ALA A 126 14.69 -6.37 -7.64
N LEU A 127 13.94 -6.24 -6.55
CA LEU A 127 13.46 -4.94 -6.05
C LEU A 127 14.62 -4.07 -5.59
N ILE A 128 15.59 -4.63 -4.87
CA ILE A 128 16.78 -3.90 -4.40
C ILE A 128 17.62 -3.44 -5.59
N ARG A 129 17.93 -4.35 -6.52
CA ARG A 129 18.71 -4.07 -7.74
C ARG A 129 18.00 -3.03 -8.60
N GLY A 130 16.69 -3.18 -8.79
CA GLY A 130 15.88 -2.24 -9.57
C GLY A 130 15.86 -0.85 -8.97
N THR A 131 15.71 -0.73 -7.65
CA THR A 131 15.79 0.56 -6.94
C THR A 131 17.17 1.18 -7.12
N ALA A 132 18.26 0.42 -6.87
CA ALA A 132 19.63 0.92 -7.02
C ALA A 132 19.94 1.33 -8.48
N ALA A 133 19.54 0.50 -9.47
CA ALA A 133 19.72 0.79 -10.89
C ALA A 133 19.04 2.09 -11.29
N THR A 134 17.78 2.29 -10.84
CA THR A 134 16.99 3.48 -11.16
C THR A 134 17.59 4.73 -10.50
N PHE A 135 18.04 4.65 -9.24
CA PHE A 135 18.81 5.73 -8.61
C PHE A 135 20.02 6.12 -9.45
N HIS A 136 20.81 5.13 -9.85
CA HIS A 136 22.03 5.34 -10.65
C HIS A 136 21.71 5.92 -12.04
N GLU A 137 20.71 5.40 -12.75
CA GLU A 137 20.26 5.92 -14.06
C GLU A 137 19.80 7.38 -13.98
N MET A 138 19.20 7.79 -12.86
CA MET A 138 18.77 9.17 -12.61
C MET A 138 19.89 10.08 -12.07
N GLY A 139 21.12 9.58 -11.91
CA GLY A 139 22.27 10.36 -11.47
C GLY A 139 22.39 10.51 -9.95
N TYR A 140 21.65 9.77 -9.15
CA TYR A 140 21.76 9.74 -7.69
C TYR A 140 22.87 8.78 -7.25
N ARG A 141 23.43 9.06 -6.07
CA ARG A 141 24.48 8.23 -5.47
C ARG A 141 23.87 6.94 -4.90
N ILE A 142 24.58 5.84 -5.13
CA ILE A 142 24.33 4.55 -4.48
C ILE A 142 25.62 4.04 -3.84
N GLY A 143 25.51 3.09 -2.93
CA GLY A 143 26.68 2.45 -2.30
C GLY A 143 26.26 1.24 -1.48
N GLY A 144 27.25 0.52 -0.94
CA GLY A 144 27.02 -0.70 -0.17
C GLY A 144 26.27 -0.45 1.14
N ILE A 145 25.36 -1.35 1.51
CA ILE A 145 24.51 -1.24 2.71
C ILE A 145 24.48 -2.56 3.45
N ASP A 146 24.68 -2.53 4.76
CA ASP A 146 24.33 -3.61 5.68
C ASP A 146 22.94 -3.31 6.23
N LEU A 147 21.97 -4.23 6.06
CA LEU A 147 20.56 -3.97 6.25
C LEU A 147 19.87 -5.14 6.98
N CYS A 148 19.20 -4.85 8.09
CA CYS A 148 18.21 -5.74 8.70
C CYS A 148 16.81 -5.14 8.56
N VAL A 149 15.81 -5.97 8.22
CA VAL A 149 14.41 -5.56 7.99
C VAL A 149 13.47 -6.43 8.82
N SER A 150 12.45 -5.79 9.42
CA SER A 150 11.30 -6.47 10.05
C SER A 150 10.01 -5.83 9.54
N SER A 151 8.98 -6.65 9.26
CA SER A 151 7.72 -6.20 8.66
C SER A 151 6.52 -6.57 9.53
N GLU A 152 5.63 -5.59 9.71
CA GLU A 152 4.24 -5.80 10.17
C GLU A 152 3.22 -5.56 9.06
N VAL A 153 3.69 -5.21 7.85
CA VAL A 153 2.80 -5.16 6.67
C VAL A 153 2.47 -6.59 6.27
N LEU A 154 1.20 -6.96 6.44
CA LEU A 154 0.73 -8.32 6.21
C LEU A 154 0.86 -8.69 4.73
N GLY A 155 1.61 -9.75 4.45
CA GLY A 155 1.72 -10.31 3.09
C GLY A 155 0.39 -10.87 2.60
N GLY A 156 0.03 -10.64 1.34
CA GLY A 156 -1.22 -11.15 0.76
C GLY A 156 -2.52 -10.48 1.23
N SER A 157 -2.45 -9.51 2.15
CA SER A 157 -3.64 -8.83 2.71
C SER A 157 -4.09 -7.60 1.91
N GLY A 158 -3.49 -7.33 0.76
CA GLY A 158 -3.78 -6.11 -0.01
C GLY A 158 -3.22 -4.83 0.60
N LEU A 159 -2.30 -4.89 1.59
CA LEU A 159 -1.66 -3.72 2.23
C LEU A 159 -0.34 -3.30 1.55
N SER A 160 0.02 -3.91 0.43
CA SER A 160 1.18 -3.60 -0.44
C SER A 160 2.54 -3.72 0.25
N SER A 161 2.87 -4.93 0.67
CA SER A 161 4.19 -5.22 1.25
C SER A 161 5.34 -4.96 0.25
N SER A 162 5.17 -5.21 -1.06
CA SER A 162 6.19 -4.90 -2.07
C SER A 162 6.48 -3.40 -2.15
N ALA A 163 5.45 -2.58 -2.26
CA ALA A 163 5.61 -1.13 -2.34
C ALA A 163 6.24 -0.56 -1.05
N ALA A 164 5.81 -1.03 0.14
CA ALA A 164 6.43 -0.64 1.39
C ALA A 164 7.92 -0.97 1.43
N PHE A 165 8.31 -2.14 0.90
CA PHE A 165 9.71 -2.56 0.81
C PHE A 165 10.50 -1.68 -0.17
N GLU A 166 9.97 -1.41 -1.35
CA GLU A 166 10.59 -0.55 -2.37
C GLU A 166 10.84 0.86 -1.81
N ILE A 167 9.82 1.43 -1.13
CA ILE A 167 9.94 2.74 -0.50
C ILE A 167 10.93 2.70 0.66
N LEU A 168 11.00 1.61 1.44
CA LEU A 168 12.01 1.45 2.49
C LEU A 168 13.42 1.49 1.90
N ILE A 169 13.70 0.70 0.86
CA ILE A 169 15.00 0.66 0.18
C ILE A 169 15.35 2.01 -0.44
N GLY A 170 14.40 2.64 -1.14
CA GLY A 170 14.56 3.98 -1.71
C GLY A 170 14.86 5.03 -0.63
N THR A 171 14.16 4.97 0.50
CA THR A 171 14.40 5.85 1.66
C THR A 171 15.81 5.63 2.22
N VAL A 172 16.25 4.38 2.39
CA VAL A 172 17.60 4.08 2.88
C VAL A 172 18.67 4.64 1.94
N PHE A 173 18.56 4.44 0.61
CA PHE A 173 19.48 5.05 -0.36
C PHE A 173 19.44 6.57 -0.35
N SER A 174 18.26 7.17 -0.23
CA SER A 174 18.08 8.61 -0.15
C SER A 174 18.85 9.19 1.04
N TYR A 175 18.65 8.66 2.22
CA TYR A 175 19.25 9.20 3.44
C TYR A 175 20.73 8.84 3.62
N LEU A 176 21.17 7.64 3.23
CA LEU A 176 22.58 7.25 3.40
C LEU A 176 23.51 7.91 2.38
N TYR A 177 23.03 8.20 1.16
CA TYR A 177 23.88 8.63 0.05
C TYR A 177 23.47 9.94 -0.61
N ASN A 178 22.26 10.46 -0.35
CA ASN A 178 21.69 11.64 -1.00
C ASN A 178 21.06 12.65 -0.02
N ASP A 179 21.52 12.64 1.22
CA ASP A 179 21.16 13.60 2.27
C ASP A 179 19.63 13.67 2.57
N GLY A 180 18.87 12.58 2.26
CA GLY A 180 17.42 12.53 2.42
C GLY A 180 16.64 13.49 1.52
N SER A 181 17.25 13.94 0.43
CA SER A 181 16.74 15.04 -0.41
C SER A 181 15.75 14.61 -1.51
N LEU A 182 15.53 13.29 -1.70
CA LEU A 182 14.64 12.84 -2.77
C LEU A 182 13.18 13.14 -2.43
N ASP A 183 12.47 13.68 -3.42
CA ASP A 183 11.04 13.93 -3.33
C ASP A 183 10.25 12.61 -3.20
N PRO A 184 9.21 12.52 -2.36
CA PRO A 184 8.40 11.32 -2.19
C PRO A 184 7.76 10.81 -3.48
N VAL A 185 7.34 11.70 -4.39
CA VAL A 185 6.76 11.30 -5.69
C VAL A 185 7.82 10.60 -6.54
N LEU A 186 9.04 11.11 -6.54
CA LEU A 186 10.17 10.50 -7.25
C LEU A 186 10.52 9.13 -6.66
N LEU A 187 10.55 8.99 -5.32
CA LEU A 187 10.78 7.69 -4.67
C LEU A 187 9.70 6.67 -5.06
N ALA A 188 8.45 7.09 -5.16
CA ALA A 188 7.36 6.23 -5.63
C ALA A 188 7.56 5.77 -7.08
N GLN A 189 7.96 6.67 -7.97
CA GLN A 189 8.25 6.36 -9.38
C GLN A 189 9.44 5.39 -9.51
N ILE A 190 10.48 5.57 -8.71
CA ILE A 190 11.63 4.66 -8.65
C ILE A 190 11.18 3.25 -8.22
N GLY A 191 10.37 3.14 -7.16
CA GLY A 191 9.80 1.87 -6.70
C GLY A 191 8.99 1.17 -7.79
N GLN A 192 8.09 1.89 -8.47
CA GLN A 192 7.30 1.34 -9.57
C GLN A 192 8.19 0.82 -10.72
N ILE A 193 9.24 1.55 -11.09
CA ILE A 193 10.19 1.10 -12.13
C ILE A 193 10.88 -0.20 -11.69
N ALA A 194 11.28 -0.30 -10.42
CA ALA A 194 11.88 -1.51 -9.87
C ALA A 194 10.89 -2.69 -9.93
N GLU A 195 9.63 -2.49 -9.56
CA GLU A 195 8.60 -3.54 -9.60
C GLU A 195 8.28 -3.97 -11.04
N ASN A 196 8.11 -3.03 -11.95
CA ASN A 196 7.72 -3.33 -13.34
C ASN A 196 8.88 -3.92 -14.18
N LYS A 197 10.08 -3.32 -14.11
CA LYS A 197 11.19 -3.64 -14.99
C LYS A 197 12.06 -4.79 -14.45
N PHE A 198 12.27 -4.86 -13.13
CA PHE A 198 13.18 -5.82 -12.52
C PHE A 198 12.44 -6.98 -11.84
N PHE A 199 11.43 -6.72 -11.05
CA PHE A 199 10.64 -7.76 -10.40
C PHE A 199 9.70 -8.48 -11.38
N GLY A 200 9.26 -7.80 -12.45
CA GLY A 200 8.45 -8.38 -13.52
C GLY A 200 6.94 -8.35 -13.28
N LYS A 201 6.46 -7.57 -12.30
CA LYS A 201 5.04 -7.41 -12.03
C LYS A 201 4.55 -6.06 -12.55
N PRO A 202 3.68 -6.02 -13.57
CA PRO A 202 3.11 -4.77 -14.09
C PRO A 202 2.14 -4.18 -13.06
N SER A 203 2.56 -3.16 -12.34
CA SER A 203 1.76 -2.45 -11.34
C SER A 203 1.52 -0.99 -11.71
N GLY A 204 0.42 -0.43 -11.22
CA GLY A 204 0.19 1.01 -11.19
C GLY A 204 1.09 1.72 -10.19
N LEU A 205 0.96 3.03 -10.07
CA LEU A 205 1.80 3.85 -9.18
C LEU A 205 1.11 4.16 -7.83
N LEU A 206 -0.13 3.72 -7.63
CA LEU A 206 -0.93 4.02 -6.43
C LEU A 206 -0.23 3.57 -5.14
N ASP A 207 0.25 2.34 -5.12
CA ASP A 207 0.78 1.70 -3.94
C ASP A 207 2.05 2.39 -3.44
N GLN A 208 3.00 2.58 -4.33
CA GLN A 208 4.25 3.27 -4.04
C GLN A 208 4.00 4.73 -3.64
N MET A 209 3.07 5.41 -4.32
CA MET A 209 2.74 6.79 -4.01
C MET A 209 2.17 6.95 -2.61
N ALA A 210 1.21 6.09 -2.23
CA ALA A 210 0.63 6.12 -0.90
C ALA A 210 1.67 5.79 0.19
N CYS A 211 2.53 4.77 -0.02
CA CYS A 211 3.59 4.42 0.92
C CYS A 211 4.65 5.52 1.07
N SER A 212 4.90 6.29 0.00
CA SER A 212 5.97 7.29 -0.03
C SER A 212 5.55 8.67 0.49
N VAL A 213 4.34 9.14 0.13
CA VAL A 213 3.89 10.50 0.45
C VAL A 213 3.36 10.61 1.89
N GLY A 214 2.65 9.59 2.36
CA GLY A 214 2.06 9.59 3.70
C GLY A 214 0.75 10.36 3.85
N GLY A 215 -0.03 10.05 4.88
CA GLY A 215 -1.35 10.62 5.09
C GLY A 215 -2.38 10.13 4.07
N PHE A 216 -3.46 10.88 3.89
CA PHE A 216 -4.39 10.68 2.78
C PHE A 216 -3.84 11.33 1.52
N VAL A 217 -3.82 10.59 0.43
CA VAL A 217 -3.29 11.03 -0.86
C VAL A 217 -4.33 10.83 -1.93
N SER A 218 -4.74 11.91 -2.58
CA SER A 218 -5.55 11.89 -3.79
C SER A 218 -4.64 12.00 -5.00
N ILE A 219 -4.81 11.08 -5.96
CA ILE A 219 -3.93 11.01 -7.12
C ILE A 219 -4.80 11.00 -8.38
N ASP A 220 -4.52 11.91 -9.33
CA ASP A 220 -5.08 11.86 -10.68
C ASP A 220 -4.00 11.38 -11.65
N PHE A 221 -4.21 10.20 -12.22
CA PHE A 221 -3.33 9.55 -13.18
C PHE A 221 -3.60 9.93 -14.64
N TYR A 222 -4.25 11.06 -14.89
CA TYR A 222 -4.49 11.51 -16.27
C TYR A 222 -3.21 11.51 -17.11
N ASP A 223 -2.11 12.01 -16.54
CA ASP A 223 -0.75 11.85 -17.06
C ASP A 223 0.07 11.02 -16.06
N PRO A 224 0.30 9.71 -16.31
CA PRO A 224 1.06 8.87 -15.37
C PRO A 224 2.52 9.27 -15.21
N ALA A 225 3.11 9.97 -16.20
CA ALA A 225 4.47 10.48 -16.07
C ALA A 225 4.56 11.69 -15.11
N HIS A 226 3.47 12.45 -14.99
CA HIS A 226 3.35 13.62 -14.12
C HIS A 226 2.00 13.55 -13.36
N PRO A 227 1.80 12.59 -12.46
CA PRO A 227 0.54 12.45 -11.73
C PRO A 227 0.31 13.68 -10.85
N ARG A 228 -0.95 14.10 -10.76
CA ARG A 228 -1.31 15.17 -9.80
C ARG A 228 -1.54 14.52 -8.44
N VAL A 229 -0.67 14.83 -7.50
CA VAL A 229 -0.69 14.26 -6.15
C VAL A 229 -1.08 15.36 -5.17
N GLU A 230 -2.13 15.12 -4.40
CA GLU A 230 -2.58 16.05 -3.38
C GLU A 230 -2.71 15.32 -2.05
N LYS A 231 -1.94 15.76 -1.05
CA LYS A 231 -2.04 15.27 0.31
C LYS A 231 -3.11 16.02 1.07
N THR A 232 -3.97 15.29 1.77
CA THR A 232 -5.00 15.85 2.64
C THR A 232 -4.64 15.58 4.10
N ASP A 233 -4.50 16.64 4.87
CA ASP A 233 -4.31 16.57 6.32
C ASP A 233 -5.65 16.33 7.00
N PHE A 234 -5.94 15.07 7.26
CA PHE A 234 -7.15 14.63 7.92
C PHE A 234 -6.82 13.68 9.07
N SER A 235 -7.27 14.02 10.28
CA SER A 235 -7.07 13.19 11.46
C SER A 235 -8.26 12.26 11.68
N PHE A 236 -8.12 11.01 11.35
CA PHE A 236 -9.17 10.01 11.58
C PHE A 236 -9.45 9.75 13.06
N SER A 237 -8.47 9.93 13.94
CA SER A 237 -8.62 9.72 15.39
C SER A 237 -9.61 10.65 16.07
N SER A 238 -9.98 11.78 15.41
CA SER A 238 -10.94 12.76 15.93
C SER A 238 -12.34 12.62 15.35
N CYS A 239 -12.58 11.68 14.43
CA CYS A 239 -13.84 11.57 13.70
C CYS A 239 -14.86 10.64 14.35
N GLY A 240 -14.51 9.97 15.46
CA GLY A 240 -15.38 9.01 16.13
C GLY A 240 -15.51 7.67 15.43
N TYR A 241 -14.58 7.34 14.53
CA TYR A 241 -14.53 6.07 13.81
C TYR A 241 -13.17 5.39 13.91
N THR A 242 -13.21 4.09 14.06
CA THR A 242 -12.07 3.18 14.02
C THR A 242 -12.07 2.43 12.69
N MET A 243 -10.90 2.32 12.04
CA MET A 243 -10.73 1.59 10.79
C MET A 243 -10.16 0.21 11.04
N TYR A 244 -10.79 -0.82 10.47
CA TYR A 244 -10.30 -2.19 10.44
C TYR A 244 -10.06 -2.67 9.02
N ILE A 245 -9.00 -3.45 8.84
CA ILE A 245 -8.91 -4.43 7.78
C ILE A 245 -9.26 -5.79 8.40
N VAL A 246 -10.19 -6.50 7.77
CA VAL A 246 -10.57 -7.85 8.19
C VAL A 246 -10.04 -8.83 7.15
N ASP A 247 -9.12 -9.70 7.57
CA ASP A 247 -8.60 -10.79 6.74
C ASP A 247 -9.66 -11.91 6.68
N VAL A 248 -10.16 -12.15 5.48
CA VAL A 248 -11.20 -13.17 5.27
C VAL A 248 -10.63 -14.56 5.00
N LYS A 249 -9.30 -14.70 5.02
CA LYS A 249 -8.57 -15.97 4.79
C LYS A 249 -8.98 -16.67 3.49
N GLY A 250 -9.31 -15.89 2.45
CA GLY A 250 -9.57 -16.42 1.12
C GLY A 250 -8.30 -17.01 0.50
N ASP A 251 -8.47 -18.06 -0.30
CA ASP A 251 -7.37 -18.58 -1.11
C ASP A 251 -7.03 -17.59 -2.22
N HIS A 252 -5.79 -17.13 -2.25
CA HIS A 252 -5.26 -16.20 -3.26
C HIS A 252 -4.44 -16.89 -4.34
N SER A 253 -4.36 -18.23 -4.31
CA SER A 253 -3.64 -18.98 -5.32
C SER A 253 -4.33 -18.80 -6.69
N ASP A 254 -3.55 -18.38 -7.67
CA ASP A 254 -3.93 -18.31 -9.08
C ASP A 254 -5.05 -17.30 -9.46
N LEU A 255 -4.99 -16.08 -8.90
CA LEU A 255 -5.91 -14.99 -9.27
C LEU A 255 -5.41 -14.14 -10.45
N THR A 256 -4.31 -14.52 -11.07
CA THR A 256 -3.62 -13.75 -12.13
C THR A 256 -4.55 -13.42 -13.29
N GLU A 257 -5.35 -14.40 -13.74
CA GLU A 257 -6.32 -14.21 -14.84
C GLU A 257 -7.44 -13.24 -14.49
N GLU A 258 -7.97 -13.30 -13.25
CA GLU A 258 -9.01 -12.39 -12.79
C GLU A 258 -8.50 -10.94 -12.72
N TYR A 259 -7.29 -10.73 -12.17
CA TYR A 259 -6.67 -9.41 -12.15
C TYR A 259 -6.36 -8.88 -13.55
N ALA A 260 -5.88 -9.73 -14.47
CA ALA A 260 -5.59 -9.34 -15.84
C ALA A 260 -6.86 -9.02 -16.65
N ALA A 261 -7.98 -9.69 -16.35
CA ALA A 261 -9.24 -9.48 -17.04
C ALA A 261 -9.84 -8.07 -16.79
N VAL A 262 -9.62 -7.48 -15.61
CA VAL A 262 -10.17 -6.15 -15.27
C VAL A 262 -9.65 -5.07 -16.24
N PRO A 263 -8.35 -4.81 -16.35
CA PRO A 263 -7.83 -3.81 -17.28
C PRO A 263 -8.07 -4.18 -18.74
N ALA A 264 -8.02 -5.46 -19.11
CA ALA A 264 -8.23 -5.91 -20.48
C ALA A 264 -9.65 -5.61 -20.97
N GLU A 265 -10.67 -5.91 -20.18
CA GLU A 265 -12.06 -5.63 -20.50
C GLU A 265 -12.34 -4.13 -20.57
N MET A 266 -11.80 -3.32 -19.66
CA MET A 266 -11.92 -1.86 -19.71
C MET A 266 -11.25 -1.27 -20.96
N LYS A 267 -10.08 -1.80 -21.35
CA LYS A 267 -9.38 -1.41 -22.59
C LYS A 267 -10.16 -1.79 -23.84
N ALA A 268 -10.84 -2.94 -23.84
CA ALA A 268 -11.69 -3.34 -24.96
C ALA A 268 -12.82 -2.32 -25.21
N ILE A 269 -13.45 -1.82 -24.14
CA ILE A 269 -14.45 -0.76 -24.25
C ILE A 269 -13.83 0.56 -24.76
N ALA A 270 -12.67 0.97 -24.25
CA ALA A 270 -11.96 2.16 -24.74
C ALA A 270 -11.60 2.01 -26.23
N GLY A 271 -11.13 0.83 -26.63
CA GLY A 271 -10.78 0.50 -28.02
C GLY A 271 -11.93 0.64 -29.01
N PHE A 272 -13.18 0.33 -28.61
CA PHE A 272 -14.37 0.57 -29.42
C PHE A 272 -14.50 2.04 -29.88
N PHE A 273 -14.05 2.98 -29.03
CA PHE A 273 -14.04 4.41 -29.33
C PHE A 273 -12.71 4.89 -29.95
N GLY A 274 -11.81 3.97 -30.34
CA GLY A 274 -10.48 4.32 -30.85
C GLY A 274 -9.58 4.97 -29.80
N LYS A 275 -9.81 4.66 -28.50
CA LYS A 275 -9.05 5.19 -27.37
C LYS A 275 -8.26 4.07 -26.70
N GLU A 276 -7.18 4.45 -26.02
CA GLU A 276 -6.33 3.52 -25.28
C GLU A 276 -6.86 3.28 -23.84
N TYR A 277 -7.47 4.33 -23.25
CA TYR A 277 -7.94 4.32 -21.86
C TYR A 277 -9.34 4.89 -21.75
N LEU A 278 -10.15 4.40 -20.82
CA LEU A 278 -11.50 4.88 -20.55
C LEU A 278 -11.55 6.37 -20.16
N ARG A 279 -10.50 6.91 -19.51
CA ARG A 279 -10.41 8.33 -19.18
C ARG A 279 -10.51 9.26 -20.42
N GLN A 280 -10.19 8.74 -21.60
CA GLN A 280 -10.23 9.48 -22.87
C GLN A 280 -11.62 9.41 -23.56
N VAL A 281 -12.52 8.58 -23.05
CA VAL A 281 -13.86 8.38 -23.59
C VAL A 281 -14.86 9.28 -22.85
N PRO A 282 -15.63 10.13 -23.55
CA PRO A 282 -16.71 10.89 -22.90
C PRO A 282 -17.77 9.94 -22.34
N MET A 283 -18.12 10.10 -21.07
CA MET A 283 -19.06 9.23 -20.36
C MET A 283 -20.43 9.16 -21.07
N GLU A 284 -20.90 10.27 -21.62
CA GLU A 284 -22.15 10.31 -22.37
C GLU A 284 -22.13 9.40 -23.63
N GLN A 285 -21.00 9.40 -24.36
CA GLN A 285 -20.85 8.52 -25.54
C GLN A 285 -20.86 7.05 -25.14
N PHE A 286 -20.27 6.71 -24.00
CA PHE A 286 -20.34 5.35 -23.48
C PHE A 286 -21.79 4.90 -23.27
N TYR A 287 -22.61 5.70 -22.56
CA TYR A 287 -23.99 5.33 -22.28
C TYR A 287 -24.85 5.24 -23.54
N GLN A 288 -24.63 6.12 -24.52
CA GLN A 288 -25.37 6.10 -25.78
C GLN A 288 -25.10 4.86 -26.67
N ASN A 289 -23.93 4.21 -26.45
CA ASN A 289 -23.48 3.07 -27.25
C ASN A 289 -23.57 1.72 -26.51
N ILE A 290 -24.20 1.63 -25.34
CA ILE A 290 -24.31 0.37 -24.57
C ILE A 290 -24.78 -0.82 -25.42
N PRO A 291 -25.81 -0.74 -26.27
CA PRO A 291 -26.22 -1.89 -27.10
C PRO A 291 -25.08 -2.40 -28.00
N ALA A 292 -24.38 -1.51 -28.70
CA ALA A 292 -23.26 -1.87 -29.57
C ALA A 292 -22.03 -2.38 -28.79
N LEU A 293 -21.78 -1.83 -27.62
CA LEU A 293 -20.67 -2.27 -26.74
C LEU A 293 -20.89 -3.70 -26.22
N ARG A 294 -22.12 -4.08 -25.92
CA ARG A 294 -22.47 -5.46 -25.51
C ARG A 294 -22.20 -6.47 -26.63
N GLU A 295 -22.44 -6.08 -27.89
CA GLU A 295 -22.15 -6.92 -29.06
C GLU A 295 -20.65 -6.98 -29.37
N ALA A 296 -19.93 -5.86 -29.22
CA ALA A 296 -18.50 -5.75 -29.53
C ALA A 296 -17.57 -6.36 -28.50
N ALA A 297 -17.99 -6.39 -27.22
CA ALA A 297 -17.21 -6.92 -26.12
C ALA A 297 -18.03 -7.97 -25.33
N CYS A 298 -18.42 -7.67 -24.09
CA CYS A 298 -19.31 -8.51 -23.28
C CYS A 298 -19.98 -7.66 -22.19
N ASP A 299 -21.04 -8.20 -21.56
CA ASP A 299 -21.78 -7.50 -20.51
C ASP A 299 -20.87 -7.11 -19.33
N ARG A 300 -19.95 -7.98 -18.91
CA ARG A 300 -19.02 -7.70 -17.81
C ARG A 300 -18.06 -6.54 -18.14
N ALA A 301 -17.58 -6.44 -19.37
CA ALA A 301 -16.75 -5.31 -19.80
C ALA A 301 -17.51 -3.97 -19.73
N VAL A 302 -18.80 -3.97 -20.14
CA VAL A 302 -19.68 -2.79 -20.03
C VAL A 302 -19.90 -2.39 -18.57
N LEU A 303 -20.14 -3.37 -17.67
CA LEU A 303 -20.31 -3.12 -16.24
C LEU A 303 -19.02 -2.57 -15.61
N ARG A 304 -17.85 -3.12 -15.94
CA ARG A 304 -16.53 -2.64 -15.48
C ARG A 304 -16.24 -1.23 -15.98
N ALA A 305 -16.59 -0.89 -17.20
CA ALA A 305 -16.47 0.48 -17.72
C ALA A 305 -17.42 1.45 -17.00
N HIS A 306 -18.67 1.05 -16.71
CA HIS A 306 -19.58 1.84 -15.89
C HIS A 306 -19.00 2.09 -14.47
N HIS A 307 -18.44 1.06 -13.85
CA HIS A 307 -17.73 1.20 -12.57
C HIS A 307 -16.64 2.26 -12.69
N PHE A 308 -15.76 2.17 -13.71
CA PHE A 308 -14.69 3.14 -13.93
C PHE A 308 -15.21 4.58 -13.96
N PHE A 309 -16.22 4.88 -14.79
CA PHE A 309 -16.73 6.24 -14.95
C PHE A 309 -17.29 6.80 -13.64
N THR A 310 -18.06 5.98 -12.91
CA THR A 310 -18.69 6.41 -11.66
C THR A 310 -17.68 6.46 -10.50
N GLU A 311 -16.74 5.52 -10.44
CA GLU A 311 -15.73 5.47 -9.37
C GLU A 311 -14.68 6.57 -9.53
N ASN A 312 -14.32 6.92 -10.76
CA ASN A 312 -13.42 8.03 -11.06
C ASN A 312 -13.97 9.39 -10.55
N LEU A 313 -15.27 9.62 -10.66
CA LEU A 313 -15.92 10.80 -10.08
C LEU A 313 -16.02 10.70 -8.55
N ARG A 314 -16.39 9.52 -8.06
CA ARG A 314 -16.51 9.26 -6.62
C ARG A 314 -15.19 9.47 -5.89
N ALA A 315 -14.04 9.09 -6.46
CA ALA A 315 -12.73 9.33 -5.87
C ALA A 315 -12.46 10.84 -5.68
N GLN A 316 -12.89 11.68 -6.61
CA GLN A 316 -12.79 13.14 -6.47
C GLN A 316 -13.71 13.68 -5.36
N GLU A 317 -14.95 13.17 -5.28
CA GLU A 317 -15.90 13.53 -4.22
C GLU A 317 -15.41 13.06 -2.83
N VAL A 318 -14.79 11.88 -2.74
CA VAL A 318 -14.16 11.39 -1.51
C VAL A 318 -13.01 12.31 -1.07
N SER A 319 -12.15 12.72 -2.00
CA SER A 319 -11.10 13.71 -1.72
C SER A 319 -11.66 15.01 -1.17
N GLN A 320 -12.75 15.51 -1.76
CA GLN A 320 -13.39 16.74 -1.31
C GLN A 320 -14.04 16.57 0.07
N ALA A 321 -14.75 15.45 0.33
CA ALA A 321 -15.34 15.16 1.63
C ALA A 321 -14.30 15.09 2.76
N LEU A 322 -13.10 14.54 2.48
CA LEU A 322 -11.98 14.52 3.43
C LEU A 322 -11.46 15.93 3.72
N LYS A 323 -11.32 16.80 2.71
CA LYS A 323 -10.91 18.20 2.89
C LYS A 323 -11.94 19.01 3.73
N GLU A 324 -13.21 18.76 3.50
CA GLU A 324 -14.32 19.40 4.22
C GLU A 324 -14.58 18.77 5.59
N GLN A 325 -13.90 17.68 5.93
CA GLN A 325 -14.11 16.89 7.15
C GLN A 325 -15.55 16.37 7.30
N ASP A 326 -16.25 16.17 6.17
CA ASP A 326 -17.61 15.62 6.15
C ASP A 326 -17.60 14.09 6.19
N MET A 327 -17.50 13.54 7.40
CA MET A 327 -17.50 12.08 7.62
C MET A 327 -18.79 11.40 7.16
N ALA A 328 -19.93 12.07 7.29
CA ALA A 328 -21.19 11.46 6.87
C ALA A 328 -21.23 11.30 5.33
N HIS A 329 -20.74 12.28 4.59
CA HIS A 329 -20.60 12.18 3.13
C HIS A 329 -19.54 11.16 2.74
N PHE A 330 -18.37 11.20 3.37
CA PHE A 330 -17.30 10.22 3.16
C PHE A 330 -17.79 8.79 3.30
N LEU A 331 -18.46 8.42 4.39
CA LEU A 331 -18.96 7.05 4.62
C LEU A 331 -20.01 6.62 3.59
N ARG A 332 -20.88 7.54 3.14
CA ARG A 332 -21.83 7.25 2.06
C ARG A 332 -21.12 6.94 0.75
N LEU A 333 -20.11 7.73 0.38
CA LEU A 333 -19.31 7.53 -0.83
C LEU A 333 -18.51 6.22 -0.74
N PHE A 334 -17.93 5.94 0.42
CA PHE A 334 -17.19 4.71 0.68
C PHE A 334 -18.08 3.46 0.50
N GLN A 335 -19.29 3.48 1.05
CA GLN A 335 -20.25 2.39 0.87
C GLN A 335 -20.74 2.26 -0.58
N GLN A 336 -20.93 3.39 -1.29
CA GLN A 336 -21.27 3.37 -2.72
C GLN A 336 -20.15 2.78 -3.57
N SER A 337 -18.88 3.07 -3.23
CA SER A 337 -17.71 2.45 -3.86
C SER A 337 -17.73 0.93 -3.69
N GLY A 338 -17.98 0.45 -2.46
CA GLY A 338 -18.10 -0.99 -2.17
C GLY A 338 -19.23 -1.67 -2.97
N ARG A 339 -20.38 -1.03 -3.05
CA ARG A 339 -21.51 -1.53 -3.87
C ARG A 339 -21.18 -1.55 -5.35
N SER A 340 -20.51 -0.51 -5.86
CA SER A 340 -20.05 -0.45 -7.24
C SER A 340 -19.03 -1.55 -7.55
N SER A 341 -18.11 -1.81 -6.64
CA SER A 341 -17.17 -2.94 -6.75
C SER A 341 -17.90 -4.27 -6.80
N TYR A 342 -18.91 -4.49 -5.95
CA TYR A 342 -19.68 -5.73 -5.92
C TYR A 342 -20.52 -5.92 -7.18
N MET A 343 -21.30 -4.89 -7.59
CA MET A 343 -22.31 -5.01 -8.64
C MET A 343 -21.72 -4.88 -10.05
N PHE A 344 -20.72 -4.00 -10.23
CA PHE A 344 -20.27 -3.60 -11.55
C PHE A 344 -18.84 -4.03 -11.86
N LEU A 345 -17.89 -3.77 -10.96
CA LEU A 345 -16.52 -4.26 -11.14
C LEU A 345 -16.43 -5.77 -11.02
N GLN A 346 -17.22 -6.37 -10.11
CA GLN A 346 -17.31 -7.80 -9.86
C GLN A 346 -15.95 -8.41 -9.46
N ASN A 347 -15.31 -7.78 -8.48
CA ASN A 347 -14.02 -8.20 -7.94
C ASN A 347 -14.11 -8.72 -6.48
N ILE A 348 -15.26 -9.24 -6.05
CA ILE A 348 -15.45 -9.71 -4.67
C ILE A 348 -14.99 -11.16 -4.49
N TYR A 349 -15.21 -12.00 -5.48
CA TYR A 349 -14.80 -13.40 -5.52
C TYR A 349 -14.42 -13.81 -6.95
N PRO A 350 -13.55 -14.83 -7.12
CA PRO A 350 -13.15 -15.31 -8.43
C PRO A 350 -14.34 -15.94 -9.19
N SER A 351 -14.41 -15.72 -10.50
CA SER A 351 -15.50 -16.23 -11.34
C SER A 351 -15.53 -17.76 -11.41
N PHE A 352 -14.39 -18.42 -11.21
CA PHE A 352 -14.24 -19.87 -11.25
C PHE A 352 -14.57 -20.57 -9.92
N THR A 353 -14.78 -19.84 -8.81
CA THR A 353 -15.16 -20.40 -7.50
C THR A 353 -16.45 -19.76 -6.96
N PRO A 354 -17.58 -19.81 -7.67
CA PRO A 354 -18.79 -19.07 -7.30
C PRO A 354 -19.44 -19.55 -6.01
N LEU A 355 -19.07 -20.72 -5.50
CA LEU A 355 -19.59 -21.28 -4.23
C LEU A 355 -18.71 -20.94 -3.03
N SER A 356 -17.48 -20.45 -3.23
CA SER A 356 -16.56 -20.00 -2.17
C SER A 356 -16.45 -18.49 -2.19
N GLN A 357 -17.14 -17.80 -1.29
CA GLN A 357 -17.23 -16.34 -1.26
C GLN A 357 -16.94 -15.79 0.15
N PRO A 358 -15.74 -15.99 0.71
CA PRO A 358 -15.44 -15.54 2.07
C PRO A 358 -15.56 -14.03 2.24
N ALA A 359 -15.16 -13.22 1.24
CA ALA A 359 -15.30 -11.77 1.29
C ALA A 359 -16.77 -11.33 1.28
N SER A 360 -17.66 -11.99 0.50
CA SER A 360 -19.10 -11.71 0.51
C SER A 360 -19.73 -11.99 1.87
N VAL A 361 -19.34 -13.10 2.51
CA VAL A 361 -19.82 -13.46 3.86
C VAL A 361 -19.34 -12.44 4.89
N ALA A 362 -18.07 -12.02 4.79
CA ALA A 362 -17.51 -11.01 5.69
C ALA A 362 -18.19 -9.64 5.51
N LEU A 363 -18.47 -9.23 4.27
CA LEU A 363 -19.21 -7.98 3.98
C LEU A 363 -20.62 -8.02 4.54
N MET A 364 -21.35 -9.13 4.33
CA MET A 364 -22.70 -9.33 4.87
C MET A 364 -22.69 -9.24 6.40
N ALA A 365 -21.71 -9.90 7.06
CA ALA A 365 -21.57 -9.87 8.51
C ALA A 365 -21.22 -8.46 9.02
N ALA A 366 -20.29 -7.76 8.35
CA ALA A 366 -19.92 -6.41 8.70
C ALA A 366 -21.11 -5.45 8.57
N GLU A 367 -21.88 -5.49 7.47
CA GLU A 367 -23.09 -4.66 7.31
C GLU A 367 -24.13 -4.94 8.42
N HIS A 368 -24.32 -6.23 8.76
CA HIS A 368 -25.24 -6.60 9.84
C HIS A 368 -24.79 -6.04 11.20
N LEU A 369 -23.51 -6.22 11.55
CA LEU A 369 -22.94 -5.74 12.83
C LEU A 369 -22.93 -4.22 12.93
N LEU A 370 -22.64 -3.53 11.84
CA LEU A 370 -22.67 -2.06 11.77
C LEU A 370 -24.08 -1.48 11.89
N ASN A 371 -25.11 -2.21 11.49
CA ASN A 371 -26.51 -1.82 11.55
C ASN A 371 -26.75 -0.36 11.06
N GLY A 372 -26.11 0.03 9.96
CA GLY A 372 -26.19 1.36 9.36
C GLY A 372 -25.34 2.45 9.99
N HIS A 373 -24.54 2.15 11.02
CA HIS A 373 -23.70 3.13 11.74
C HIS A 373 -22.24 3.19 11.29
N GLY A 374 -21.91 2.65 10.16
CA GLY A 374 -20.56 2.66 9.60
C GLY A 374 -20.58 2.36 8.12
N ALA A 375 -19.46 1.91 7.57
CA ALA A 375 -19.37 1.51 6.18
C ALA A 375 -18.32 0.42 5.98
N CYS A 376 -18.55 -0.49 5.03
CA CYS A 376 -17.59 -1.52 4.67
C CYS A 376 -17.53 -1.71 3.15
N ARG A 377 -16.39 -2.20 2.66
CA ARG A 377 -16.18 -2.56 1.26
C ARG A 377 -15.07 -3.59 1.11
N ILE A 378 -14.99 -4.19 -0.07
CA ILE A 378 -13.80 -4.94 -0.47
C ILE A 378 -12.58 -4.01 -0.47
N HIS A 379 -11.42 -4.53 -0.12
CA HIS A 379 -10.18 -3.77 -0.04
C HIS A 379 -9.19 -4.19 -1.13
N GLY A 380 -8.50 -3.20 -1.72
CA GLY A 380 -7.48 -3.41 -2.75
C GLY A 380 -8.01 -4.07 -4.02
N GLY A 381 -7.23 -4.96 -4.62
CA GLY A 381 -7.58 -5.61 -5.90
C GLY A 381 -8.82 -6.50 -5.85
N GLY A 382 -9.25 -6.93 -4.68
CA GLY A 382 -10.43 -7.78 -4.52
C GLY A 382 -10.14 -9.27 -4.69
N PHE A 383 -11.16 -10.02 -5.13
CA PHE A 383 -11.18 -11.47 -5.39
C PHE A 383 -10.91 -12.36 -4.15
N GLY A 384 -11.10 -11.84 -2.96
CA GLY A 384 -10.78 -12.47 -1.68
C GLY A 384 -9.93 -11.54 -0.83
N GLY A 385 -9.16 -12.07 0.12
CA GLY A 385 -8.20 -11.35 0.92
C GLY A 385 -8.79 -10.56 2.06
N THR A 386 -9.15 -9.33 1.84
CA THR A 386 -9.54 -8.44 2.92
C THR A 386 -10.74 -7.56 2.59
N ILE A 387 -11.50 -7.20 3.63
CA ILE A 387 -12.46 -6.11 3.58
C ILE A 387 -12.00 -4.96 4.49
N GLN A 388 -12.36 -3.74 4.14
CA GLN A 388 -12.10 -2.55 4.93
C GLN A 388 -13.39 -2.08 5.57
N VAL A 389 -13.33 -1.72 6.87
CA VAL A 389 -14.51 -1.36 7.65
C VAL A 389 -14.24 -0.12 8.49
N PHE A 390 -15.13 0.85 8.43
CA PHE A 390 -15.19 1.99 9.34
C PHE A 390 -16.29 1.75 10.39
N VAL A 391 -15.87 1.61 11.65
CA VAL A 391 -16.72 1.26 12.78
C VAL A 391 -16.77 2.46 13.76
N PRO A 392 -17.94 2.89 14.25
CA PRO A 392 -17.99 3.87 15.33
C PRO A 392 -17.17 3.42 16.54
N ASP A 393 -16.38 4.31 17.14
CA ASP A 393 -15.45 3.99 18.22
C ASP A 393 -16.09 3.22 19.38
N GLN A 394 -17.32 3.57 19.73
CA GLN A 394 -18.10 2.91 20.77
C GLN A 394 -18.46 1.45 20.45
N MET A 395 -18.47 1.07 19.19
CA MET A 395 -18.75 -0.28 18.71
C MET A 395 -17.50 -1.08 18.40
N ALA A 396 -16.33 -0.45 18.31
CA ALA A 396 -15.11 -1.01 17.71
C ALA A 396 -14.68 -2.33 18.36
N ALA A 397 -14.67 -2.40 19.69
CA ALA A 397 -14.26 -3.64 20.42
C ALA A 397 -15.26 -4.79 20.21
N SER A 398 -16.55 -4.55 20.35
CA SER A 398 -17.58 -5.58 20.16
C SER A 398 -17.71 -6.00 18.70
N PHE A 399 -17.48 -5.09 17.75
CA PHE A 399 -17.43 -5.40 16.34
C PHE A 399 -16.29 -6.40 16.04
N ALA A 400 -15.07 -6.09 16.49
CA ALA A 400 -13.91 -6.95 16.25
C ALA A 400 -14.12 -8.34 16.85
N GLU A 401 -14.61 -8.42 18.10
CA GLU A 401 -14.89 -9.72 18.75
C GLU A 401 -15.91 -10.56 17.98
N GLN A 402 -17.03 -9.97 17.55
CA GLN A 402 -18.08 -10.68 16.82
C GLN A 402 -17.63 -11.04 15.40
N MET A 403 -16.87 -10.14 14.74
CA MET A 403 -16.35 -10.39 13.41
C MET A 403 -15.34 -11.54 13.41
N GLU A 404 -14.46 -11.63 14.42
CA GLU A 404 -13.50 -12.71 14.57
C GLU A 404 -14.14 -14.07 14.87
N GLN A 405 -15.34 -14.11 15.42
CA GLN A 405 -16.10 -15.36 15.54
C GLN A 405 -16.49 -15.93 14.16
N ILE A 406 -16.63 -15.06 13.16
CA ILE A 406 -17.03 -15.44 11.79
C ILE A 406 -15.81 -15.67 10.91
N THR A 407 -14.82 -14.77 10.95
CA THR A 407 -13.65 -14.77 10.05
C THR A 407 -12.41 -15.44 10.67
N GLY A 408 -12.49 -15.78 11.96
CA GLY A 408 -11.42 -16.42 12.72
C GLY A 408 -10.63 -15.45 13.59
N LYS A 409 -10.13 -15.97 14.71
CA LYS A 409 -9.37 -15.18 15.69
C LYS A 409 -8.16 -14.49 15.05
N GLY A 410 -7.97 -13.21 15.36
CA GLY A 410 -6.87 -12.39 14.87
C GLY A 410 -7.04 -11.90 13.42
N SER A 411 -8.25 -12.03 12.85
CA SER A 411 -8.54 -11.54 11.50
C SER A 411 -8.80 -10.03 11.43
N CYS A 412 -9.15 -9.38 12.55
CA CYS A 412 -9.43 -7.95 12.60
C CYS A 412 -8.16 -7.17 12.93
N HIS A 413 -7.60 -6.49 11.94
CA HIS A 413 -6.41 -5.65 12.10
C HIS A 413 -6.81 -4.18 12.23
N LEU A 414 -6.50 -3.62 13.40
CA LEU A 414 -6.77 -2.21 13.68
C LEU A 414 -5.78 -1.32 12.93
N LEU A 415 -6.30 -0.43 12.09
CA LEU A 415 -5.48 0.53 11.36
C LEU A 415 -5.62 1.95 11.89
N SER A 416 -4.57 2.73 11.75
CA SER A 416 -4.57 4.18 11.85
C SER A 416 -3.81 4.79 10.68
N ILE A 417 -4.19 6.01 10.30
CA ILE A 417 -3.53 6.72 9.22
C ILE A 417 -2.23 7.31 9.73
N ARG A 418 -1.14 7.00 9.05
CA ARG A 418 0.19 7.51 9.34
C ARG A 418 0.45 8.79 8.54
N PRO A 419 0.86 9.92 9.18
CA PRO A 419 0.95 11.22 8.50
C PRO A 419 2.15 11.36 7.55
N CYS A 420 3.12 10.42 7.58
CA CYS A 420 4.32 10.45 6.74
C CYS A 420 4.60 9.10 6.10
N GLY A 421 5.22 9.13 4.94
CA GLY A 421 5.68 7.96 4.19
C GLY A 421 7.00 7.40 4.73
N GLY A 422 7.89 6.99 3.81
CA GLY A 422 9.22 6.50 4.16
C GLY A 422 10.06 7.58 4.83
N ILE A 423 10.63 7.28 6.01
CA ILE A 423 11.45 8.24 6.79
C ILE A 423 12.64 7.56 7.46
N GLU A 424 13.66 8.35 7.76
CA GLU A 424 14.64 8.04 8.79
C GLU A 424 14.10 8.49 10.15
N LEU A 425 14.33 7.67 11.16
CA LEU A 425 14.05 8.03 12.55
C LEU A 425 15.26 8.77 13.15
N THR A 426 15.07 10.02 13.52
CA THR A 426 16.08 10.84 14.17
C THR A 426 15.74 11.01 15.64
N ALA A 427 16.75 10.84 16.52
CA ALA A 427 16.57 11.10 17.93
C ALA A 427 16.46 12.62 18.21
N GLU A 428 15.69 13.00 19.23
CA GLU A 428 15.80 14.37 19.76
C GLU A 428 17.18 14.60 20.34
N ASN A 429 17.83 15.68 19.91
CA ASN A 429 19.02 16.17 20.59
C ASN A 429 18.58 16.73 21.95
N LYS A 430 18.83 15.99 23.04
CA LYS A 430 18.66 16.46 24.43
C LYS A 430 19.75 17.41 24.80
#